data_a2c8e7fbe3740e1f8b5638a51fcebbc0
#
_entry.id   a2c8e7fbe3740e1f8b5638a51fcebbc0
#
_cell.length_a   1.000
_cell.length_b   1.000
_cell.length_c   1.000
_cell.angle_alpha   90.00
_cell.angle_beta   90.00
_cell.angle_gamma   90.00
#
_symmetry.space_group_name_H-M   'P 1'
#
loop_
_entity.id
_entity.type
_entity.pdbx_description
1 polymer ?
#
loop_
_entity_poly.entity_id
_entity_poly.type
_entity_poly.pdbx_seq_one_letter_code
_entity_poly.pdbx_strand_id
1 'polypeptide(L)' 'MPTVFKIGAYRFFFYSGDRDEPVHIHVEKEDNVAKFWLDPVRLQKSGGFRAREINDLQKKVQDNQEQIIEAWNEYFNN' A
#
# COMPACT_ATOMS: atom_id res chain seq x y z
N MET A 1 -5.25 -12.80 0.60
CA MET A 1 -4.67 -11.45 0.57
C MET A 1 -4.52 -10.94 1.99
N PRO A 2 -3.31 -10.73 2.44
CA PRO A 2 -3.14 -10.22 3.81
C PRO A 2 -3.44 -8.74 3.87
N THR A 3 -4.27 -8.38 4.82
CA THR A 3 -4.52 -6.99 5.16
C THR A 3 -3.48 -6.57 6.19
N VAL A 4 -2.72 -5.50 5.89
CA VAL A 4 -1.74 -4.99 6.82
C VAL A 4 -2.44 -4.20 7.92
N PHE A 5 -3.26 -3.23 7.52
CA PHE A 5 -4.10 -2.47 8.46
C PHE A 5 -5.18 -1.74 7.69
N LYS A 6 -6.10 -1.14 8.45
CA LYS A 6 -7.16 -0.29 7.89
C LYS A 6 -7.11 1.07 8.56
N ILE A 7 -7.34 2.12 7.78
CA ILE A 7 -7.49 3.47 8.29
C ILE A 7 -8.79 4.00 7.71
N GLY A 8 -9.80 4.18 8.55
CA GLY A 8 -11.11 4.59 8.09
C GLY A 8 -11.65 3.60 7.07
N ALA A 9 -12.01 4.09 5.89
CA ALA A 9 -12.56 3.26 4.82
C ALA A 9 -11.47 2.66 3.92
N TYR A 10 -10.20 2.92 4.21
CA TYR A 10 -9.10 2.45 3.38
C TYR A 10 -8.50 1.19 3.95
N ARG A 11 -8.32 0.17 3.08
CA ARG A 11 -7.65 -1.07 3.44
C ARG A 11 -6.28 -1.11 2.77
N PHE A 12 -5.24 -1.34 3.57
CA PHE A 12 -3.86 -1.44 3.08
C PHE A 12 -3.47 -2.91 3.07
N PHE A 13 -3.07 -3.43 1.90
CA PHE A 13 -2.90 -4.87 1.77
C PHE A 13 -1.87 -5.24 0.71
N PHE A 14 -1.44 -6.52 0.73
CA PHE A 14 -0.61 -7.13 -0.31
C PHE A 14 -1.41 -8.21 -1.03
N TYR A 15 -1.06 -8.45 -2.28
CA TYR A 15 -1.48 -9.68 -2.95
C TYR A 15 -0.40 -10.74 -2.73
N SER A 16 -0.80 -12.02 -2.68
CA SER A 16 0.15 -13.10 -2.47
C SER A 16 1.18 -13.20 -3.61
N GLY A 17 0.83 -12.72 -4.79
CA GLY A 17 1.74 -12.75 -5.94
C GLY A 17 2.71 -11.58 -6.03
N ASP A 18 2.70 -10.67 -5.05
CA ASP A 18 3.52 -9.46 -5.10
C ASP A 18 5.00 -9.69 -4.84
N ARG A 19 5.36 -10.89 -4.43
CA ARG A 19 6.70 -11.22 -3.94
C ARG A 19 7.83 -10.86 -4.89
N ASP A 20 7.60 -10.97 -6.20
CA ASP A 20 8.65 -10.79 -7.20
C ASP A 20 8.89 -9.33 -7.57
N GLU A 21 8.12 -8.42 -6.98
CA GLU A 21 8.28 -6.99 -7.22
C GLU A 21 8.94 -6.33 -6.02
N PRO A 22 9.51 -5.13 -6.21
CA PRO A 22 9.99 -4.36 -5.06
C PRO A 22 8.86 -4.12 -4.06
N VAL A 23 9.23 -3.84 -2.81
CA VAL A 23 8.24 -3.65 -1.75
C VAL A 23 7.24 -2.55 -2.12
N HIS A 24 5.96 -2.85 -1.95
CA HIS A 24 4.88 -1.93 -2.28
C HIS A 24 3.65 -2.26 -1.45
N ILE A 25 2.64 -1.40 -1.53
CA ILE A 25 1.39 -1.57 -0.80
C ILE A 25 0.24 -1.18 -1.71
N HIS A 26 -0.86 -1.91 -1.60
CA HIS A 26 -2.11 -1.56 -2.28
C HIS A 26 -3.04 -0.92 -1.27
N VAL A 27 -3.78 0.10 -1.70
CA VAL A 27 -4.75 0.79 -0.86
C VAL A 27 -6.10 0.74 -1.56
N GLU A 28 -7.07 0.15 -0.90
CA GLU A 28 -8.41 -0.05 -1.48
C GLU A 28 -9.46 0.74 -0.72
N LYS A 29 -10.35 1.35 -1.48
CA LYS A 29 -11.59 1.93 -0.97
C LYS A 29 -12.65 1.74 -2.04
N GLU A 30 -13.71 1.01 -1.71
CA GLU A 30 -14.76 0.68 -2.67
C GLU A 30 -14.14 -0.01 -3.89
N ASP A 31 -14.33 0.52 -5.10
CA ASP A 31 -13.80 -0.12 -6.32
C ASP A 31 -12.43 0.41 -6.72
N ASN A 32 -11.88 1.36 -5.97
CA ASN A 32 -10.60 1.98 -6.31
C ASN A 32 -9.46 1.28 -5.58
N VAL A 33 -8.39 0.97 -6.30
CA VAL A 33 -7.21 0.34 -5.71
C VAL A 33 -5.97 1.06 -6.24
N ALA A 34 -5.26 1.75 -5.35
CA ALA A 34 -4.01 2.43 -5.68
C ALA A 34 -2.83 1.55 -5.31
N LYS A 35 -1.67 1.83 -5.88
CA LYS A 35 -0.44 1.11 -5.59
C LYS A 35 0.69 2.10 -5.38
N PHE A 36 1.41 1.94 -4.27
CA PHE A 36 2.55 2.78 -3.93
C PHE A 36 3.80 1.94 -3.71
N TRP A 37 4.90 2.36 -4.32
CA TRP A 37 6.21 1.81 -3.95
C TRP A 37 6.58 2.33 -2.57
N LEU A 38 7.37 1.56 -1.82
CA LEU A 38 7.68 1.91 -0.43
C LEU A 38 9.10 2.45 -0.22
N ASP A 39 10.00 2.24 -1.14
CA ASP A 39 11.41 2.58 -0.90
C ASP A 39 12.04 3.13 -2.16
N PRO A 40 11.92 4.43 -2.39
CA PRO A 40 11.17 5.43 -1.63
C PRO A 40 9.67 5.36 -1.88
N VAL A 41 8.89 6.04 -1.05
CA VAL A 41 7.44 6.07 -1.23
C VAL A 41 7.10 6.85 -2.49
N ARG A 42 6.47 6.18 -3.45
CA ARG A 42 6.07 6.80 -4.71
C ARG A 42 4.81 6.16 -5.25
N LEU A 43 3.96 6.98 -5.84
CA LEU A 43 2.76 6.46 -6.49
C LEU A 43 3.13 5.67 -7.74
N GLN A 44 2.61 4.45 -7.85
CA GLN A 44 2.75 3.65 -9.06
C GLN A 44 1.47 3.68 -9.88
N LYS A 45 0.30 3.64 -9.20
CA LYS A 45 -0.98 3.61 -9.89
C LYS A 45 -2.02 4.27 -9.00
N SER A 46 -2.79 5.21 -9.57
CA SER A 46 -3.81 5.94 -8.79
C SER A 46 -5.11 5.15 -8.62
N GLY A 47 -5.42 4.24 -9.54
CA GLY A 47 -6.54 3.32 -9.40
C GLY A 47 -7.92 3.95 -9.29
N GLY A 48 -8.11 5.13 -9.85
CA GLY A 48 -9.39 5.81 -9.80
C GLY A 48 -9.53 6.84 -8.70
N PHE A 49 -8.57 6.92 -7.78
CA PHE A 49 -8.60 7.95 -6.75
C PHE A 49 -8.23 9.30 -7.33
N ARG A 50 -8.83 10.36 -6.78
CA ARG A 50 -8.52 11.72 -7.20
C ARG A 50 -7.19 12.17 -6.59
N ALA A 51 -6.59 13.21 -7.19
CA ALA A 51 -5.29 13.69 -6.77
C ALA A 51 -5.23 14.04 -5.28
N ARG A 52 -6.30 14.64 -4.75
CA ARG A 52 -6.35 15.00 -3.32
C ARG A 52 -6.28 13.75 -2.44
N GLU A 53 -7.04 12.71 -2.80
CA GLU A 53 -7.02 11.47 -2.05
C GLU A 53 -5.64 10.81 -2.14
N ILE A 54 -5.05 10.82 -3.33
CA ILE A 54 -3.73 10.23 -3.54
C ILE A 54 -2.70 10.92 -2.65
N ASN A 55 -2.76 12.25 -2.56
CA ASN A 55 -1.83 12.98 -1.69
C ASN A 55 -2.00 12.58 -0.22
N ASP A 56 -3.24 12.44 0.22
CA ASP A 56 -3.52 12.01 1.59
C ASP A 56 -3.05 10.58 1.84
N LEU A 57 -3.30 9.69 0.86
CA LEU A 57 -2.87 8.30 0.98
C LEU A 57 -1.36 8.18 1.00
N GLN A 58 -0.67 8.98 0.18
CA GLN A 58 0.78 8.96 0.16
C GLN A 58 1.35 9.35 1.52
N LYS A 59 0.77 10.34 2.19
CA LYS A 59 1.19 10.71 3.54
C LYS A 59 0.98 9.57 4.52
N LYS A 60 -0.16 8.87 4.41
CA LYS A 60 -0.43 7.73 5.28
C LYS A 60 0.57 6.61 5.05
N VAL A 61 0.92 6.36 3.80
CA VAL A 61 1.93 5.35 3.48
C VAL A 61 3.28 5.75 4.05
N GLN A 62 3.66 7.02 3.90
CA GLN A 62 4.92 7.52 4.45
C GLN A 62 4.96 7.42 5.97
N ASP A 63 3.87 7.79 6.63
CA ASP A 63 3.80 7.75 8.09
C ASP A 63 3.90 6.32 8.64
N ASN A 64 3.51 5.34 7.85
CA ASN A 64 3.48 3.94 8.26
C ASN A 64 4.50 3.09 7.51
N GLN A 65 5.49 3.72 6.88
CA GLN A 65 6.42 3.04 6.00
C GLN A 65 7.12 1.87 6.67
N GLU A 66 7.65 2.08 7.87
CA GLU A 66 8.37 1.02 8.57
C GLU A 66 7.47 -0.17 8.88
N GLN A 67 6.26 0.12 9.35
CA GLN A 67 5.30 -0.93 9.68
C GLN A 67 4.94 -1.75 8.44
N ILE A 68 4.77 -1.07 7.31
CA ILE A 68 4.42 -1.76 6.06
C ILE A 68 5.58 -2.63 5.59
N ILE A 69 6.80 -2.10 5.66
CA ILE A 69 7.98 -2.85 5.24
C ILE A 69 8.18 -4.08 6.13
N GLU A 70 7.98 -3.93 7.45
CA GLU A 70 8.06 -5.07 8.36
C GLU A 70 7.03 -6.13 8.01
N ALA A 71 5.79 -5.70 7.74
CA ALA A 71 4.73 -6.63 7.38
C ALA A 71 5.07 -7.36 6.09
N TRP A 72 5.62 -6.64 5.10
CA TRP A 72 6.05 -7.22 3.84
C TRP A 72 7.11 -8.30 4.09
N ASN A 73 8.12 -7.96 4.89
CA ASN A 73 9.20 -8.89 5.16
C ASN A 73 8.71 -10.14 5.89
N GLU A 74 7.79 -9.98 6.84
CA GLU A 74 7.23 -11.12 7.55
C GLU A 74 6.41 -12.01 6.63
N TYR A 75 5.61 -11.38 5.77
CA TYR A 75 4.70 -12.14 4.91
C TYR A 75 5.44 -12.89 3.81
N PHE A 76 6.43 -12.24 3.19
CA PHE A 76 7.13 -12.81 2.06
C PHE A 76 8.48 -13.41 2.43
N ASN A 77 8.87 -13.27 3.66
CA ASN A 77 10.16 -13.73 4.10
C ASN A 77 10.12 -15.22 4.39
N ASN A 78 10.93 -15.90 3.73
CA ASN A 78 11.18 -17.27 4.08
C ASN A 78 11.64 -18.11 3.02
#